data_e10c10f5267fe2baa06b6fb36d9cd08e
#
_entry.id   e10c10f5267fe2baa06b6fb36d9cd08e
#
_cell.length_a   1.000
_cell.length_b   1.000
_cell.length_c   1.000
_cell.angle_alpha   90.00
_cell.angle_beta   90.00
_cell.angle_gamma   90.00
#
_symmetry.space_group_name_H-M   'P 1'
#
loop_
_entity.id
_entity.type
_entity.pdbx_description
1 polymer ?
#
loop_
_entity_poly.entity_id
_entity_poly.type
_entity_poly.pdbx_seq_one_letter_code
_entity_poly.pdbx_strand_id
1 'polypeptide(L)'
;MNIPDNALSISIGNDGIVSVTQPGAAGINVQIGQLQIATFINPTGLQSVGENLYLETDASGPANLLQPGVDGAGSIMQKYVETSNVNVAEELVNMITTQRAYEMNSKAVKTSDEMLARLTQL
;
A
#
# COMPACT_ATOMS: atom_id res chain seq x y z
N MET A 1 -5.14 -7.15 -22.56
CA MET A 1 -4.60 -6.01 -23.34
C MET A 1 -3.37 -6.52 -24.06
N ASN A 2 -3.28 -6.37 -25.38
CA ASN A 2 -2.12 -6.83 -26.16
C ASN A 2 -1.38 -5.62 -26.69
N ILE A 3 -0.09 -5.49 -26.36
CA ILE A 3 0.78 -4.42 -26.83
C ILE A 3 1.48 -4.92 -28.10
N PRO A 4 1.41 -4.22 -29.24
CA PRO A 4 2.10 -4.64 -30.46
C PRO A 4 3.62 -4.52 -30.29
N ASP A 5 4.35 -5.49 -30.84
CA ASP A 5 5.81 -5.59 -30.71
C ASP A 5 6.58 -4.42 -31.33
N ASN A 6 5.93 -3.66 -32.22
CA ASN A 6 6.49 -2.50 -32.89
C ASN A 6 6.22 -1.17 -32.16
N ALA A 7 5.76 -1.20 -30.90
CA ALA A 7 5.51 0.00 -30.11
C ALA A 7 6.83 0.70 -29.74
N LEU A 8 6.98 1.98 -30.09
CA LEU A 8 8.15 2.81 -29.73
C LEU A 8 8.05 3.35 -28.31
N SER A 9 6.85 3.77 -27.89
CA SER A 9 6.61 4.27 -26.55
C SER A 9 5.19 3.96 -26.09
N ILE A 10 5.03 3.82 -24.78
CA ILE A 10 3.74 3.58 -24.12
C ILE A 10 3.47 4.76 -23.21
N SER A 11 2.29 5.36 -23.38
CA SER A 11 1.78 6.43 -22.51
C SER A 11 0.48 6.02 -21.87
N ILE A 12 0.37 6.24 -20.56
CA ILE A 12 -0.84 5.98 -19.78
C ILE A 12 -1.34 7.31 -19.24
N GLY A 13 -2.56 7.67 -19.61
CA GLY A 13 -3.24 8.85 -19.11
C GLY A 13 -3.73 8.69 -17.67
N ASN A 14 -4.03 9.81 -17.01
CA ASN A 14 -4.58 9.80 -15.65
C ASN A 14 -5.97 9.15 -15.58
N ASP A 15 -6.66 9.10 -16.73
CA ASP A 15 -7.94 8.42 -16.94
C ASP A 15 -7.81 6.92 -17.22
N GLY A 16 -6.58 6.39 -17.19
CA GLY A 16 -6.27 4.99 -17.45
C GLY A 16 -6.21 4.61 -18.92
N ILE A 17 -6.34 5.55 -19.85
CA ILE A 17 -6.21 5.26 -21.29
C ILE A 17 -4.75 4.93 -21.60
N VAL A 18 -4.54 3.76 -22.20
CA VAL A 18 -3.22 3.28 -22.65
C VAL A 18 -3.09 3.55 -24.13
N SER A 19 -2.13 4.36 -24.49
CA SER A 19 -1.80 4.73 -25.87
C SER A 19 -0.38 4.30 -26.21
N VAL A 20 -0.16 3.89 -27.47
CA VAL A 20 1.17 3.59 -27.98
C VAL A 20 1.46 4.41 -29.21
N THR A 21 2.73 4.76 -29.36
CA THR A 21 3.27 5.37 -30.57
C THR A 21 3.91 4.30 -31.43
N GLN A 22 3.53 4.19 -32.71
CA GLN A 22 4.08 3.24 -33.66
C GLN A 22 4.99 3.92 -34.69
N PRO A 23 6.05 3.26 -35.19
CA PRO A 23 6.87 3.78 -36.28
C PRO A 23 6.06 3.83 -37.58
N GLY A 24 6.15 4.95 -38.30
CA GLY A 24 5.46 5.15 -39.59
C GLY A 24 4.16 5.93 -39.56
N ALA A 25 3.55 6.11 -38.39
CA ALA A 25 2.44 7.05 -38.20
C ALA A 25 2.97 8.25 -37.44
N ALA A 26 3.46 9.26 -38.14
CA ALA A 26 4.07 10.44 -37.52
C ALA A 26 3.10 11.08 -36.48
N GLY A 27 3.34 10.82 -35.20
CA GLY A 27 2.62 11.43 -34.09
C GLY A 27 1.22 10.89 -33.80
N ILE A 28 0.81 9.78 -34.38
CA ILE A 28 -0.50 9.19 -34.08
C ILE A 28 -0.35 8.24 -32.90
N ASN A 29 -0.92 8.60 -31.77
CA ASN A 29 -1.08 7.70 -30.62
C ASN A 29 -2.27 6.78 -30.86
N VAL A 30 -2.03 5.49 -30.91
CA VAL A 30 -3.06 4.47 -31.04
C VAL A 30 -3.50 4.05 -29.65
N GLN A 31 -4.76 4.22 -29.31
CA GLN A 31 -5.32 3.72 -28.06
C GLN A 31 -5.42 2.18 -28.15
N ILE A 32 -4.80 1.47 -27.21
CA ILE A 32 -4.83 0.02 -27.15
C ILE A 32 -5.93 -0.47 -26.18
N GLY A 33 -6.18 0.28 -25.13
CA GLY A 33 -7.14 -0.10 -24.10
C GLY A 33 -7.19 0.89 -22.96
N GLN A 34 -7.93 0.52 -21.93
CA GLN A 34 -8.13 1.33 -20.73
C GLN A 34 -7.93 0.46 -19.50
N LEU A 35 -7.18 0.98 -18.52
CA LEU A 35 -7.05 0.41 -17.19
C LEU A 35 -8.28 0.80 -16.37
N GLN A 36 -8.81 -0.13 -15.62
CA GLN A 36 -9.92 0.09 -14.70
C GLN A 36 -9.43 -0.09 -13.26
N ILE A 37 -10.05 0.64 -12.33
CA ILE A 37 -9.82 0.52 -10.89
C ILE A 37 -11.03 -0.17 -10.29
N ALA A 38 -10.79 -1.19 -9.47
CA ALA A 38 -11.83 -1.85 -8.69
C ALA A 38 -12.00 -1.15 -7.34
N THR A 39 -13.22 -0.77 -7.01
CA THR A 39 -13.59 -0.25 -5.69
C THR A 39 -14.51 -1.24 -5.00
N PHE A 40 -14.42 -1.32 -3.68
CA PHE A 40 -15.22 -2.22 -2.87
C PHE A 40 -15.94 -1.42 -1.79
N ILE A 41 -17.13 -1.87 -1.43
CA ILE A 41 -17.93 -1.25 -0.34
C ILE A 41 -17.19 -1.42 0.99
N ASN A 42 -16.56 -2.58 1.21
CA ASN A 42 -15.75 -2.86 2.40
C ASN A 42 -14.37 -3.42 2.01
N PRO A 43 -13.35 -2.56 1.80
CA PRO A 43 -12.02 -3.00 1.41
C PRO A 43 -11.34 -3.92 2.44
N THR A 44 -11.70 -3.78 3.72
CA THR A 44 -11.14 -4.62 4.80
C THR A 44 -11.64 -6.06 4.77
N GLY A 45 -12.74 -6.31 4.08
CA GLY A 45 -13.29 -7.65 3.86
C GLY A 45 -12.57 -8.46 2.78
N LEU A 46 -11.64 -7.88 2.04
CA LEU A 46 -10.87 -8.57 1.01
C LEU A 46 -9.94 -9.62 1.62
N GLN A 47 -9.86 -10.78 0.98
CA GLN A 47 -8.92 -11.84 1.37
C GLN A 47 -7.57 -11.63 0.68
N SER A 48 -6.50 -11.47 1.45
CA SER A 48 -5.13 -11.43 0.92
C SER A 48 -4.68 -12.83 0.48
N VAL A 49 -4.18 -12.94 -0.74
CA VAL A 49 -3.65 -14.19 -1.32
C VAL A 49 -2.12 -14.19 -1.31
N GLY A 50 -1.50 -13.07 -0.99
CA GLY A 50 -0.07 -12.84 -1.12
C GLY A 50 0.29 -12.05 -2.38
N GLU A 51 1.55 -11.66 -2.52
CA GLU A 51 2.06 -10.87 -3.66
C GLU A 51 1.26 -9.59 -3.95
N ASN A 52 0.69 -8.95 -2.90
CA ASN A 52 -0.22 -7.80 -3.00
C ASN A 52 -1.51 -8.06 -3.81
N LEU A 53 -1.91 -9.34 -3.94
CA LEU A 53 -3.15 -9.75 -4.59
C LEU A 53 -4.24 -9.99 -3.54
N TYR A 54 -5.46 -9.61 -3.92
CA TYR A 54 -6.64 -9.75 -3.09
C TYR A 54 -7.77 -10.42 -3.87
N LEU A 55 -8.54 -11.26 -3.17
CA LEU A 55 -9.77 -11.83 -3.69
C LEU A 55 -10.99 -11.17 -3.04
N GLU A 56 -12.03 -11.00 -3.82
CA GLU A 56 -13.33 -10.58 -3.30
C GLU A 56 -13.96 -11.67 -2.44
N THR A 57 -14.67 -11.25 -1.41
CA THR A 57 -15.42 -12.13 -0.51
C THR A 57 -16.83 -11.58 -0.31
N ASP A 58 -17.71 -12.38 0.28
CA ASP A 58 -19.06 -11.93 0.65
C ASP A 58 -19.00 -10.71 1.60
N ALA A 59 -17.95 -10.60 2.41
CA ALA A 59 -17.76 -9.49 3.34
C ALA A 59 -17.27 -8.20 2.66
N SER A 60 -16.55 -8.29 1.54
CA SER A 60 -16.09 -7.14 0.77
C SER A 60 -17.16 -6.59 -0.17
N GLY A 61 -18.09 -7.43 -0.57
CA GLY A 61 -19.00 -7.18 -1.67
C GLY A 61 -18.32 -7.34 -3.03
N PRO A 62 -19.11 -7.29 -4.13
CA PRO A 62 -18.59 -7.44 -5.49
C PRO A 62 -17.72 -6.26 -5.88
N ALA A 63 -16.74 -6.52 -6.76
CA ALA A 63 -15.87 -5.49 -7.33
C ALA A 63 -16.68 -4.53 -8.22
N ASN A 64 -16.63 -3.24 -7.91
CA ASN A 64 -17.18 -2.20 -8.78
C ASN A 64 -16.06 -1.62 -9.63
N LEU A 65 -16.08 -1.91 -10.93
CA LEU A 65 -15.06 -1.46 -11.88
C LEU A 65 -15.38 -0.06 -12.35
N LEU A 66 -14.49 0.88 -12.05
CA LEU A 66 -14.62 2.28 -12.40
C LEU A 66 -13.46 2.76 -13.27
N GLN A 67 -13.70 3.82 -14.01
CA GLN A 67 -12.63 4.54 -14.69
C GLN A 67 -11.83 5.35 -13.67
N PRO A 68 -10.50 5.41 -13.81
CA PRO A 68 -9.67 6.27 -12.95
C PRO A 68 -10.13 7.72 -12.99
N GLY A 69 -10.19 8.37 -11.82
CA GLY A 69 -10.62 9.76 -11.68
C GLY A 69 -12.13 10.01 -11.65
N VAL A 70 -12.95 8.98 -11.72
CA VAL A 70 -14.43 9.07 -11.69
C VAL A 70 -14.95 8.45 -10.39
N ASP A 71 -16.05 8.96 -9.86
CA ASP A 71 -16.80 8.43 -8.71
C ASP A 71 -15.96 8.06 -7.47
N GLY A 72 -14.93 8.87 -7.19
CA GLY A 72 -14.05 8.64 -6.04
C GLY A 72 -12.96 7.59 -6.28
N ALA A 73 -12.87 6.99 -7.47
CA ALA A 73 -11.71 6.20 -7.85
C ALA A 73 -10.50 7.11 -8.01
N GLY A 74 -9.34 6.69 -7.47
CA GLY A 74 -8.08 7.42 -7.61
C GLY A 74 -7.64 7.58 -9.07
N SER A 75 -6.75 8.52 -9.35
CA SER A 75 -6.15 8.70 -10.68
C SER A 75 -4.91 7.81 -10.83
N ILE A 76 -4.60 7.43 -12.07
CA ILE A 76 -3.39 6.69 -12.40
C ILE A 76 -2.28 7.68 -12.77
N MET A 77 -1.08 7.46 -12.26
CA MET A 77 0.10 8.25 -12.61
C MET A 77 1.20 7.32 -13.12
N GLN A 78 1.59 7.51 -14.38
CA GLN A 78 2.68 6.74 -14.99
C GLN A 78 4.05 7.27 -14.55
N LYS A 79 5.05 6.40 -14.42
CA LYS A 79 6.45 6.73 -14.04
C LYS A 79 6.64 7.23 -12.61
N TYR A 80 5.67 7.00 -11.74
CA TYR A 80 5.76 7.28 -10.33
C TYR A 80 5.85 5.98 -9.53
N VAL A 81 6.56 6.03 -8.43
CA VAL A 81 6.64 4.95 -7.44
C VAL A 81 6.15 5.51 -6.13
N GLU A 82 5.25 4.80 -5.47
CA GLU A 82 4.74 5.18 -4.16
C GLU A 82 5.87 5.10 -3.13
N THR A 83 6.07 6.17 -2.37
CA THR A 83 7.01 6.21 -1.25
C THR A 83 6.30 5.86 0.05
N SER A 84 7.07 5.40 1.03
CA SER A 84 6.53 5.12 2.37
C SER A 84 5.92 6.37 2.99
N ASN A 85 4.74 6.23 3.57
CA ASN A 85 4.06 7.27 4.36
C ASN A 85 4.51 7.28 5.83
N VAL A 86 5.51 6.46 6.19
CA VAL A 86 6.03 6.37 7.57
C VAL A 86 7.00 7.51 7.84
N ASN A 87 6.71 8.28 8.89
CA ASN A 87 7.63 9.29 9.40
C ASN A 87 8.69 8.61 10.29
N VAL A 88 9.89 8.45 9.75
CA VAL A 88 11.00 7.76 10.45
C VAL A 88 11.31 8.39 11.81
N ALA A 89 11.23 9.72 11.94
CA ALA A 89 11.50 10.41 13.20
C ALA A 89 10.45 10.05 14.28
N GLU A 90 9.19 9.98 13.90
CA GLU A 90 8.08 9.60 14.79
C GLU A 90 8.22 8.15 15.24
N GLU A 91 8.53 7.23 14.32
CA GLU A 91 8.74 5.82 14.65
C GLU A 91 9.96 5.60 15.54
N LEU A 92 11.05 6.36 15.35
CA LEU A 92 12.19 6.32 16.25
C LEU A 92 11.84 6.80 17.67
N VAL A 93 11.04 7.86 17.81
CA VAL A 93 10.56 8.34 19.11
C VAL A 93 9.68 7.28 19.77
N ASN A 94 8.78 6.66 19.04
CA ASN A 94 7.94 5.57 19.54
C ASN A 94 8.78 4.37 20.00
N MET A 95 9.82 4.02 19.25
CA MET A 95 10.77 2.96 19.62
C MET A 95 11.50 3.29 20.91
N ILE A 96 12.05 4.51 21.05
CA ILE A 96 12.75 4.97 22.27
C ILE A 96 11.79 4.95 23.47
N THR A 97 10.56 5.40 23.29
CA THR A 97 9.55 5.41 24.35
C THR A 97 9.22 3.98 24.81
N THR A 98 9.07 3.05 23.87
CA THR A 98 8.84 1.63 24.17
C THR A 98 10.03 1.00 24.88
N GLN A 99 11.25 1.29 24.45
CA GLN A 99 12.47 0.82 25.13
C GLN A 99 12.57 1.32 26.56
N ARG A 100 12.28 2.61 26.78
CA ARG A 100 12.27 3.18 28.14
C ARG A 100 11.20 2.56 29.05
N ALA A 101 10.01 2.29 28.48
CA ALA A 101 8.95 1.61 29.22
C ALA A 101 9.37 0.18 29.61
N TYR A 102 10.04 -0.54 28.72
CA TYR A 102 10.60 -1.86 29.00
C TYR A 102 11.68 -1.82 30.10
N GLU A 103 12.61 -0.84 30.03
CA GLU A 103 13.64 -0.65 31.04
C GLU A 103 13.05 -0.32 32.42
N MET A 104 12.04 0.54 32.47
CA MET A 104 11.35 0.88 33.72
C MET A 104 10.65 -0.34 34.32
N ASN A 105 9.95 -1.12 33.50
CA ASN A 105 9.29 -2.34 33.95
C ASN A 105 10.32 -3.36 34.48
N SER A 106 11.43 -3.53 33.79
CA SER A 106 12.52 -4.43 34.20
C SER A 106 13.16 -4.00 35.54
N LYS A 107 13.36 -2.68 35.72
CA LYS A 107 13.86 -2.14 36.99
C LYS A 107 12.84 -2.35 38.13
N ALA A 108 11.56 -2.13 37.86
CA ALA A 108 10.51 -2.34 38.86
C ALA A 108 10.46 -3.80 39.33
N VAL A 109 10.57 -4.75 38.39
CA VAL A 109 10.64 -6.19 38.74
C VAL A 109 11.86 -6.50 39.60
N LYS A 110 13.06 -6.01 39.21
CA LYS A 110 14.28 -6.21 39.98
C LYS A 110 14.20 -5.61 41.38
N THR A 111 13.66 -4.41 41.51
CA THR A 111 13.47 -3.78 42.81
C THR A 111 12.51 -4.55 43.69
N SER A 112 11.44 -5.11 43.11
CA SER A 112 10.51 -5.98 43.82
C SER A 112 11.17 -7.27 44.29
N ASP A 113 12.00 -7.90 43.44
CA ASP A 113 12.77 -9.12 43.82
C ASP A 113 13.77 -8.83 44.95
N GLU A 114 14.47 -7.69 44.88
CA GLU A 114 15.40 -7.28 45.93
C GLU A 114 14.69 -6.99 47.26
N MET A 115 13.50 -6.39 47.24
CA MET A 115 12.68 -6.20 48.44
C MET A 115 12.24 -7.53 49.05
N LEU A 116 11.77 -8.44 48.20
CA LEU A 116 11.38 -9.81 48.66
C LEU A 116 12.58 -10.57 49.25
N ALA A 117 13.74 -10.49 48.61
CA ALA A 117 14.95 -11.10 49.09
C ALA A 117 15.38 -10.56 50.47
N ARG A 118 15.23 -9.26 50.74
CA ARG A 118 15.49 -8.64 52.06
C ARG A 118 14.47 -9.10 53.11
N LEU A 119 13.21 -9.23 52.75
CA LEU A 119 12.18 -9.72 53.66
C LEU A 119 12.42 -11.20 54.10
N THR A 120 12.99 -12.00 53.23
CA THR A 120 13.30 -13.42 53.53
C THR A 120 14.57 -13.58 54.38
N GLN A 121 15.39 -12.51 54.52
CA GLN A 121 16.60 -12.52 55.36
C GLN A 121 16.37 -11.94 56.78
N LEU A 122 15.17 -11.51 57.05
CA LEU A 122 14.73 -11.08 58.39
C LEU A 122 14.03 -12.22 59.09
#